data_b242e8ab21707894effe1b6e30d6c9ba
#
_entry.id   b242e8ab21707894effe1b6e30d6c9ba
#
_cell.length_a   1.000
_cell.length_b   1.000
_cell.length_c   1.000
_cell.angle_alpha   90.00
_cell.angle_beta   90.00
_cell.angle_gamma   90.00
#
_symmetry.space_group_name_H-M   'P 1'
#
loop_
_entity.id
_entity.type
_entity.pdbx_description
1 polymer ?
#
loop_
_entity_poly.entity_id
_entity_poly.type
_entity_poly.pdbx_seq_one_letter_code
_entity_poly.pdbx_strand_id
1 'polypeptide(L)'
;MLSKNTVKFIKSLHQKKFRKQERAFFVEGAKNVTELLLSNFTISHLLCTEKFQEENASLLSTFAGIKIMVKPKELASLGTFSSNDQALAVAEVKGNKPLVLEKGQLIL
;
A
#
# COMPACT_ATOMS: atom_id res chain seq x y z
N MET A 1 5.94 12.44 7.06
CA MET A 1 6.82 12.76 5.93
C MET A 1 7.42 11.51 5.32
N LEU A 2 7.56 11.50 4.02
CA LEU A 2 8.07 10.33 3.30
C LEU A 2 9.59 10.26 3.39
N SER A 3 10.11 9.24 4.05
CA SER A 3 11.55 9.09 4.22
C SER A 3 12.18 8.31 3.08
N LYS A 4 13.49 8.47 2.94
CA LYS A 4 14.21 7.73 1.91
C LYS A 4 14.14 6.24 2.13
N ASN A 5 14.17 5.80 3.38
CA ASN A 5 14.09 4.38 3.68
C ASN A 5 12.73 3.81 3.28
N THR A 6 11.66 4.55 3.52
CA THR A 6 10.33 4.11 3.12
C THR A 6 10.24 4.02 1.60
N VAL A 7 10.81 5.00 0.91
CA VAL A 7 10.83 4.98 -0.56
C VAL A 7 11.56 3.74 -1.07
N LYS A 8 12.73 3.46 -0.53
CA LYS A 8 13.50 2.28 -0.93
C LYS A 8 12.73 1.00 -0.68
N PHE A 9 12.11 0.90 0.50
CA PHE A 9 11.36 -0.28 0.86
C PHE A 9 10.22 -0.53 -0.13
N ILE A 10 9.43 0.50 -0.41
CA ILE A 10 8.30 0.35 -1.33
C ILE A 10 8.78 0.01 -2.73
N LYS A 11 9.81 0.67 -3.20
CA LYS A 11 10.33 0.38 -4.53
C LYS A 11 10.87 -1.04 -4.65
N SER A 12 11.43 -1.57 -3.58
CA SER A 12 11.92 -2.94 -3.61
C SER A 12 10.79 -3.92 -3.81
N LEU A 13 9.58 -3.59 -3.35
CA LEU A 13 8.44 -4.48 -3.47
C LEU A 13 7.91 -4.59 -4.91
N HIS A 14 8.45 -3.82 -5.84
CA HIS A 14 8.17 -4.02 -7.25
C HIS A 14 8.73 -5.34 -7.74
N GLN A 15 9.72 -5.88 -7.05
CA GLN A 15 10.36 -7.14 -7.45
C GLN A 15 9.83 -8.28 -6.60
N LYS A 16 9.50 -9.38 -7.27
CA LYS A 16 8.93 -10.54 -6.61
C LYS A 16 9.82 -11.09 -5.49
N LYS A 17 11.12 -11.13 -5.72
CA LYS A 17 12.01 -11.69 -4.71
C LYS A 17 11.99 -10.90 -3.42
N PHE A 18 11.86 -9.58 -3.49
CA PHE A 18 11.79 -8.77 -2.29
C PHE A 18 10.43 -8.87 -1.61
N ARG A 19 9.35 -9.05 -2.39
CA ARG A 19 8.05 -9.29 -1.78
C ARG A 19 8.07 -10.56 -0.93
N LYS A 20 8.73 -11.60 -1.42
CA LYS A 20 8.87 -12.84 -0.66
C LYS A 20 9.76 -12.66 0.56
N GLN A 21 10.89 -11.98 0.38
CA GLN A 21 11.85 -11.77 1.45
C GLN A 21 11.24 -10.95 2.58
N GLU A 22 10.55 -9.88 2.24
CA GLU A 22 9.95 -8.99 3.23
C GLU A 22 8.57 -9.47 3.68
N ARG A 23 8.02 -10.45 3.01
CA ARG A 23 6.67 -10.95 3.25
C ARG A 23 5.66 -9.81 3.21
N ALA A 24 5.76 -9.02 2.18
CA ALA A 24 4.93 -7.83 2.01
C ALA A 24 4.64 -7.57 0.55
N PHE A 25 3.56 -6.85 0.30
CA PHE A 25 3.21 -6.41 -1.04
C PHE A 25 2.51 -5.07 -0.93
N PHE A 26 2.29 -4.40 -2.07
CA PHE A 26 1.57 -3.14 -2.03
C PHE A 26 0.45 -3.14 -3.06
N VAL A 27 -0.56 -2.30 -2.80
CA VAL A 27 -1.62 -2.05 -3.76
C VAL A 27 -1.72 -0.54 -3.98
N GLU A 28 -2.22 -0.16 -5.14
CA GLU A 28 -2.31 1.24 -5.55
C GLU A 28 -3.73 1.57 -5.97
N GLY A 29 -4.11 2.83 -5.75
CA GLY A 29 -5.38 3.33 -6.21
C GLY A 29 -6.45 3.27 -5.14
N ALA A 30 -7.45 4.16 -5.25
CA ALA A 30 -8.46 4.30 -4.23
C ALA A 30 -9.22 3.01 -3.98
N LYS A 31 -9.68 2.36 -5.04
CA LYS A 31 -10.48 1.17 -4.89
C LYS A 31 -9.71 0.04 -4.23
N ASN A 32 -8.50 -0.23 -4.71
CA ASN A 32 -7.70 -1.32 -4.18
C ASN A 32 -7.30 -1.08 -2.73
N VAL A 33 -6.95 0.15 -2.40
CA VAL A 33 -6.55 0.48 -1.05
C VAL A 33 -7.74 0.38 -0.09
N THR A 34 -8.92 0.87 -0.49
CA THR A 34 -10.08 0.75 0.39
C THR A 34 -10.48 -0.70 0.60
N GLU A 35 -10.38 -1.52 -0.43
CA GLU A 35 -10.67 -2.95 -0.27
C GLU A 35 -9.68 -3.60 0.68
N LEU A 36 -8.42 -3.22 0.58
CA LEU A 36 -7.41 -3.76 1.48
C LEU A 36 -7.66 -3.34 2.92
N LEU A 37 -8.07 -2.09 3.13
CA LEU A 37 -8.38 -1.59 4.46
C LEU A 37 -9.55 -2.34 5.10
N LEU A 38 -10.46 -2.84 4.27
CA LEU A 38 -11.61 -3.60 4.76
C LEU A 38 -11.32 -5.09 4.89
N SER A 39 -10.13 -5.52 4.51
CA SER A 39 -9.76 -6.93 4.54
C SER A 39 -9.12 -7.29 5.87
N ASN A 40 -8.71 -8.55 5.99
CA ASN A 40 -8.01 -9.04 7.17
C ASN A 40 -6.49 -8.86 7.11
N PHE A 41 -5.98 -8.28 6.04
CA PHE A 41 -4.55 -8.06 5.94
C PHE A 41 -4.11 -6.98 6.93
N THR A 42 -2.90 -7.16 7.44
CA THR A 42 -2.28 -6.14 8.28
C THR A 42 -1.59 -5.14 7.37
N ILE A 43 -1.98 -3.89 7.45
CA ILE A 43 -1.38 -2.85 6.64
C ILE A 43 -0.33 -2.14 7.47
N SER A 44 0.91 -2.20 7.02
CA SER A 44 2.00 -1.58 7.75
C SER A 44 2.14 -0.10 7.43
N HIS A 45 1.94 0.25 6.16
CA HIS A 45 2.10 1.63 5.72
C HIS A 45 0.94 2.03 4.82
N LEU A 46 0.43 3.23 5.04
CA LEU A 46 -0.59 3.80 4.17
C LEU A 46 -0.11 5.17 3.73
N LEU A 47 0.13 5.33 2.45
CA LEU A 47 0.51 6.61 1.88
C LEU A 47 -0.71 7.14 1.13
N CYS A 48 -1.15 8.33 1.48
CA CYS A 48 -2.35 8.87 0.85
C CYS A 48 -2.26 10.37 0.70
N THR A 49 -3.03 10.88 -0.27
CA THR A 49 -3.15 12.31 -0.48
C THR A 49 -4.25 12.85 0.42
N GLU A 50 -4.31 14.18 0.52
CA GLU A 50 -5.38 14.81 1.27
C GLU A 50 -6.75 14.42 0.73
N LYS A 51 -6.84 14.32 -0.59
CA LYS A 51 -8.10 13.96 -1.23
C LYS A 51 -8.59 12.60 -0.74
N PHE A 52 -7.70 11.61 -0.73
CA PHE A 52 -8.07 10.29 -0.27
C PHE A 52 -8.46 10.31 1.20
N GLN A 53 -7.70 11.03 2.01
CA GLN A 53 -8.01 11.11 3.43
C GLN A 53 -9.36 11.73 3.69
N GLU A 54 -9.69 12.80 3.00
CA GLU A 54 -10.98 13.45 3.18
C GLU A 54 -12.13 12.57 2.75
N GLU A 55 -11.96 11.87 1.64
CA GLU A 55 -13.03 11.02 1.12
C GLU A 55 -13.23 9.75 1.93
N ASN A 56 -12.23 9.35 2.71
CA ASN A 56 -12.26 8.09 3.45
C ASN A 56 -11.97 8.28 4.94
N ALA A 57 -12.30 9.43 5.47
CA ALA A 57 -11.97 9.75 6.85
C ALA A 57 -12.51 8.73 7.85
N SER A 58 -13.75 8.28 7.66
CA SER A 58 -14.32 7.28 8.56
C SER A 58 -13.53 6.00 8.57
N LEU A 59 -13.17 5.52 7.38
CA LEU A 59 -12.42 4.28 7.25
C LEU A 59 -11.05 4.41 7.88
N LEU A 60 -10.42 5.57 7.72
CA LEU A 60 -9.07 5.78 8.24
C LEU A 60 -9.04 6.07 9.73
N SER A 61 -10.17 6.38 10.33
CA SER A 61 -10.20 6.72 11.75
C SER A 61 -9.77 5.57 12.63
N THR A 62 -9.92 4.33 12.16
CA THR A 62 -9.52 3.15 12.93
C THR A 62 -8.20 2.56 12.47
N PHE A 63 -7.56 3.18 11.51
CA PHE A 63 -6.30 2.65 11.00
C PHE A 63 -5.18 2.83 12.04
N ALA A 64 -4.50 1.72 12.34
CA ALA A 64 -3.49 1.70 13.39
C ALA A 64 -2.06 1.67 12.89
N GLY A 65 -1.85 1.56 11.59
CA GLY A 65 -0.50 1.50 11.04
C GLY A 65 0.12 2.87 10.83
N ILE A 66 1.18 2.90 10.06
CA ILE A 66 1.88 4.14 9.74
C ILE A 66 1.17 4.83 8.58
N LYS A 67 0.67 6.03 8.82
CA LYS A 67 0.00 6.81 7.79
C LYS A 67 0.91 7.97 7.38
N ILE A 68 1.19 8.06 6.10
CA ILE A 68 2.07 9.09 5.57
C ILE A 68 1.30 9.91 4.54
N MET A 69 1.22 11.21 4.78
CA MET A 69 0.58 12.10 3.81
C MET A 69 1.57 12.42 2.70
N VAL A 70 1.15 12.23 1.48
CA VAL A 70 2.01 12.45 0.32
C VAL A 70 1.31 13.28 -0.73
N LYS A 71 2.08 13.78 -1.68
CA LYS A 71 1.54 14.49 -2.83
C LYS A 71 1.36 13.53 -3.99
N PRO A 72 0.47 13.84 -4.93
CA PRO A 72 0.27 12.95 -6.08
C PRO A 72 1.55 12.61 -6.83
N LYS A 73 2.47 13.56 -6.94
CA LYS A 73 3.75 13.30 -7.60
C LYS A 73 4.54 12.21 -6.89
N GLU A 74 4.48 12.21 -5.58
CA GLU A 74 5.21 11.21 -4.81
C GLU A 74 4.62 9.82 -5.01
N LEU A 75 3.29 9.74 -5.06
CA LEU A 75 2.65 8.46 -5.35
C LEU A 75 3.02 7.94 -6.74
N ALA A 76 3.02 8.83 -7.71
CA ALA A 76 3.34 8.43 -9.07
C ALA A 76 4.76 7.88 -9.17
N SER A 77 5.68 8.42 -8.39
CA SER A 77 7.06 7.95 -8.45
C SER A 77 7.28 6.64 -7.69
N LEU A 78 6.42 6.33 -6.73
CA LEU A 78 6.59 5.13 -5.91
C LEU A 78 5.96 3.90 -6.53
N GLY A 79 4.81 4.06 -7.16
CA GLY A 79 4.06 2.93 -7.66
C GLY A 79 4.29 2.67 -9.13
N THR A 80 3.38 1.89 -9.72
CA THR A 80 3.45 1.53 -11.12
C THR A 80 2.50 2.35 -11.98
N PHE A 81 1.54 3.04 -11.36
CA PHE A 81 0.56 3.84 -12.09
C PHE A 81 0.88 5.32 -11.93
N SER A 82 1.28 5.96 -13.00
CA SER A 82 1.63 7.37 -12.95
C SER A 82 0.42 8.27 -12.71
N SER A 83 -0.78 7.75 -12.92
CA SER A 83 -1.99 8.53 -12.69
C SER A 83 -2.59 8.34 -11.31
N ASN A 84 -1.93 7.58 -10.43
CA ASN A 84 -2.46 7.36 -9.09
C ASN A 84 -2.30 8.64 -8.26
N ASP A 85 -3.42 9.25 -7.91
CA ASP A 85 -3.42 10.46 -7.08
C ASP A 85 -4.17 10.24 -5.77
N GLN A 86 -4.37 8.99 -5.37
CA GLN A 86 -5.16 8.67 -4.20
C GLN A 86 -4.35 8.06 -3.08
N ALA A 87 -3.87 6.83 -3.25
CA ALA A 87 -3.22 6.13 -2.16
C ALA A 87 -2.42 4.93 -2.63
N LEU A 88 -1.53 4.50 -1.76
CA LEU A 88 -0.75 3.28 -1.91
C LEU A 88 -0.64 2.66 -0.52
N ALA A 89 -0.89 1.37 -0.41
CA ALA A 89 -0.81 0.70 0.88
C ALA A 89 0.12 -0.51 0.81
N VAL A 90 0.91 -0.70 1.87
CA VAL A 90 1.76 -1.86 2.01
C VAL A 90 1.14 -2.79 3.03
N ALA A 91 0.95 -4.04 2.64
CA ALA A 91 0.37 -5.03 3.51
C ALA A 91 1.37 -6.13 3.81
N GLU A 92 1.21 -6.76 4.96
CA GLU A 92 2.06 -7.85 5.40
C GLU A 92 1.38 -9.18 5.22
N VAL A 93 2.15 -10.17 4.79
CA VAL A 93 1.68 -11.55 4.70
C VAL A 93 2.07 -12.25 5.98
N LYS A 94 1.10 -12.75 6.72
CA LYS A 94 1.36 -13.37 8.01
C LYS A 94 1.43 -14.88 7.91
N GLY A 95 2.20 -15.44 8.83
CA GLY A 95 2.27 -16.87 9.00
C GLY A 95 2.97 -17.56 7.86
N ASN A 96 2.68 -18.83 7.70
CA ASN A 96 3.33 -19.65 6.69
C ASN A 96 2.54 -19.78 5.42
N LYS A 97 1.51 -18.96 5.24
CA LYS A 97 0.72 -19.04 4.05
C LYS A 97 1.56 -18.61 2.86
N PRO A 98 1.45 -19.33 1.74
CA PRO A 98 2.19 -18.92 0.56
C PRO A 98 1.70 -17.56 0.10
N LEU A 99 2.60 -16.82 -0.51
CA LEU A 99 2.27 -15.54 -1.06
C LEU A 99 1.60 -15.71 -2.41
N VAL A 100 0.66 -16.62 -2.47
CA VAL A 100 -0.06 -16.88 -3.68
C VAL A 100 -1.46 -16.40 -3.45
N LEU A 101 -1.82 -15.35 -4.13
CA LEU A 101 -3.18 -14.89 -4.08
C LEU A 101 -3.77 -15.32 -5.36
N GLU A 102 -4.86 -16.01 -5.27
CA GLU A 102 -5.38 -16.61 -6.43
C GLU A 102 -6.01 -15.66 -7.36
N LYS A 103 -6.09 -16.03 -8.58
CA LYS A 103 -6.90 -15.44 -9.60
C LYS A 103 -6.69 -13.99 -9.81
N GLY A 104 -5.50 -13.54 -9.61
CA GLY A 104 -5.19 -12.16 -9.89
C GLY A 104 -5.77 -11.17 -8.94
N GLN A 105 -6.22 -11.63 -7.82
CA GLN A 105 -6.62 -10.72 -6.78
C GLN A 105 -5.40 -10.09 -6.22
N LEU A 106 -5.35 -8.98 -5.75
CA LEU A 106 -4.19 -8.35 -5.17
C LEU A 106 -2.95 -8.80 -5.91
N ILE A 107 -2.63 -8.12 -6.92
CA ILE A 107 -1.52 -8.48 -7.78
C ILE A 107 -0.22 -8.48 -7.03
N LEU A 108 0.53 -9.50 -7.23
CA LEU A 108 1.84 -9.61 -6.62
C LEU A 108 2.89 -9.74 -7.69
#